data_6cb13afb14aafcb367b26be336fef405
#
_entry.id   6cb13afb14aafcb367b26be336fef405
#
_cell.length_a   1.000
_cell.length_b   1.000
_cell.length_c   1.000
_cell.angle_alpha   90.00
_cell.angle_beta   90.00
_cell.angle_gamma   90.00
#
_symmetry.space_group_name_H-M   'P 1'
#
loop_
_entity.id
_entity.type
_entity.pdbx_description
1 polymer ?
#
loop_
_entity_poly.entity_id
_entity_poly.type
_entity_poly.pdbx_seq_one_letter_code
_entity_poly.pdbx_strand_id
1 'polypeptide(L)'
;MKLKEMVAPGTRVKKAKKMFDTAKDAGLLEKLKPSSNGDEEESQEGVGDGRRMPIQQSVEVAVPVETAWKLWNKYEDYPKFMHRLESAEKTDPKHVQFTGKIWGIRRGWEAKITEKRTNEVIAWTSEDGLENSGVVTFHRLGPRLTRIELNLDIAPHGPIEKIGRGMRFTKRAVRADLHRFKAYAEMNEA
;
A
#
# COMPACT_ATOMS: atom_id res chain seq x y z
N MET A 1 -34.92 2.41 -38.90
CA MET A 1 -34.46 3.51 -38.02
C MET A 1 -35.29 3.43 -36.74
N LYS A 2 -34.75 2.84 -35.67
CA LYS A 2 -35.42 2.70 -34.34
C LYS A 2 -34.64 3.50 -33.32
N LEU A 3 -35.27 4.52 -32.74
CA LEU A 3 -34.73 5.32 -31.67
C LEU A 3 -34.57 4.46 -30.40
N LYS A 4 -33.39 4.51 -29.78
CA LYS A 4 -33.14 4.04 -28.41
C LYS A 4 -33.63 5.09 -27.43
N GLU A 5 -34.62 4.74 -26.62
CA GLU A 5 -35.02 5.53 -25.46
C GLU A 5 -33.90 5.57 -24.44
N MET A 6 -33.40 6.77 -24.15
CA MET A 6 -32.51 7.06 -23.04
C MET A 6 -33.33 7.17 -21.76
N VAL A 7 -33.17 6.19 -20.87
CA VAL A 7 -33.73 6.26 -19.50
C VAL A 7 -32.87 7.22 -18.64
N ALA A 8 -33.50 8.29 -18.15
CA ALA A 8 -32.84 9.30 -17.34
C ALA A 8 -32.42 8.75 -15.94
N PRO A 9 -31.24 9.15 -15.40
CA PRO A 9 -30.69 8.60 -14.16
C PRO A 9 -31.40 9.02 -12.85
N GLY A 10 -32.49 9.78 -12.91
CA GLY A 10 -33.15 10.32 -11.72
C GLY A 10 -34.11 9.36 -10.99
N THR A 11 -34.51 8.26 -11.60
CA THR A 11 -35.62 7.44 -11.08
C THR A 11 -35.21 6.45 -9.98
N ARG A 12 -33.95 6.04 -9.93
CA ARG A 12 -33.44 5.11 -8.90
C ARG A 12 -33.22 5.77 -7.55
N VAL A 13 -32.83 7.04 -7.52
CA VAL A 13 -32.55 7.77 -6.26
C VAL A 13 -33.83 8.07 -5.50
N LYS A 14 -34.93 8.39 -6.20
CA LYS A 14 -36.22 8.68 -5.56
C LYS A 14 -36.84 7.43 -4.89
N LYS A 15 -36.62 6.24 -5.43
CA LYS A 15 -37.16 4.99 -4.86
C LYS A 15 -36.41 4.56 -3.58
N ALA A 16 -35.11 4.78 -3.51
CA ALA A 16 -34.30 4.51 -2.31
C ALA A 16 -34.65 5.46 -1.14
N LYS A 17 -34.85 6.76 -1.45
CA LYS A 17 -35.23 7.76 -0.44
C LYS A 17 -36.58 7.47 0.17
N LYS A 18 -37.59 7.05 -0.64
CA LYS A 18 -38.92 6.71 -0.17
C LYS A 18 -38.94 5.44 0.72
N MET A 19 -38.07 4.48 0.49
CA MET A 19 -37.91 3.31 1.38
C MET A 19 -37.26 3.67 2.71
N PHE A 20 -36.34 4.61 2.72
CA PHE A 20 -35.65 5.06 3.93
C PHE A 20 -36.58 5.87 4.83
N ASP A 21 -37.41 6.74 4.27
CA ASP A 21 -38.38 7.55 5.01
C ASP A 21 -39.48 6.67 5.62
N THR A 22 -39.95 5.61 4.93
CA THR A 22 -40.96 4.68 5.45
C THR A 22 -40.43 3.81 6.61
N ALA A 23 -39.12 3.50 6.64
CA ALA A 23 -38.49 2.78 7.75
C ALA A 23 -38.33 3.63 9.00
N LYS A 24 -38.20 4.95 8.84
CA LYS A 24 -38.08 5.92 9.94
C LYS A 24 -39.43 6.13 10.66
N ASP A 25 -40.54 6.17 9.92
CA ASP A 25 -41.88 6.35 10.47
C ASP A 25 -42.39 5.06 11.18
N ALA A 26 -41.82 3.90 10.91
CA ALA A 26 -42.20 2.63 11.55
C ALA A 26 -41.55 2.35 12.91
N GLY A 27 -40.74 3.27 13.46
CA GLY A 27 -40.13 3.12 14.77
C GLY A 27 -39.14 1.94 14.92
N LEU A 28 -38.73 1.34 13.80
CA LEU A 28 -37.92 0.12 13.80
C LEU A 28 -36.43 0.38 14.15
N LEU A 29 -35.98 1.66 14.07
CA LEU A 29 -34.60 2.04 14.33
C LEU A 29 -34.31 2.31 15.81
N GLU A 30 -35.33 2.41 16.66
CA GLU A 30 -35.14 2.69 18.09
C GLU A 30 -34.84 1.46 18.94
N LYS A 31 -35.06 0.26 18.40
CA LYS A 31 -34.78 -1.02 19.08
C LYS A 31 -33.35 -1.57 18.89
N LEU A 32 -32.49 -0.85 18.19
CA LEU A 32 -31.10 -1.28 17.90
C LEU A 32 -30.02 -0.41 18.57
N LYS A 33 -30.37 0.32 19.66
CA LYS A 33 -29.34 0.96 20.48
C LYS A 33 -28.78 -0.06 21.49
N PRO A 34 -27.51 -0.41 21.41
CA PRO A 34 -26.86 -1.15 22.50
C PRO A 34 -26.72 -0.25 23.71
N SER A 35 -27.08 -0.79 24.89
CA SER A 35 -26.93 -0.16 26.18
C SER A 35 -25.48 0.22 26.46
N SER A 36 -25.24 1.50 26.70
CA SER A 36 -23.94 2.03 27.10
C SER A 36 -23.76 1.79 28.61
N ASN A 37 -22.81 0.95 28.98
CA ASN A 37 -22.11 1.07 30.25
C ASN A 37 -20.68 1.48 29.94
N GLY A 38 -20.27 2.56 30.63
CA GLY A 38 -19.08 3.32 30.32
C GLY A 38 -17.76 2.60 30.56
N ASP A 39 -16.84 3.02 29.76
CA ASP A 39 -15.45 3.31 30.16
C ASP A 39 -14.96 4.30 29.12
N GLU A 40 -14.59 5.49 29.58
CA GLU A 40 -14.04 6.57 28.77
C GLU A 40 -12.60 6.19 28.39
N GLU A 41 -12.42 5.55 27.23
CA GLU A 41 -11.15 5.55 26.53
C GLU A 41 -11.19 6.66 25.47
N GLU A 42 -10.29 7.62 25.62
CA GLU A 42 -10.02 8.66 24.64
C GLU A 42 -9.81 8.03 23.24
N SER A 43 -10.84 8.03 22.44
CA SER A 43 -10.70 7.68 21.00
C SER A 43 -9.97 8.82 20.31
N GLN A 44 -8.72 8.61 19.99
CA GLN A 44 -8.00 9.42 19.03
C GLN A 44 -8.82 9.49 17.74
N GLU A 45 -9.40 10.66 17.48
CA GLU A 45 -9.93 11.03 16.18
C GLU A 45 -8.78 10.97 15.17
N GLY A 46 -8.88 10.09 14.24
CA GLY A 46 -7.96 10.10 13.12
C GLY A 46 -8.13 8.86 12.28
N VAL A 47 -8.57 9.12 11.10
CA VAL A 47 -8.37 8.37 9.87
C VAL A 47 -9.63 7.81 9.27
N GLY A 48 -9.96 8.43 8.16
CA GLY A 48 -11.04 8.11 7.25
C GLY A 48 -11.08 6.66 6.78
N ASP A 49 -12.23 6.33 6.33
CA ASP A 49 -12.82 5.09 5.84
C ASP A 49 -11.88 4.28 4.92
N GLY A 50 -10.99 3.51 5.52
CA GLY A 50 -10.05 2.63 4.85
C GLY A 50 -9.01 2.13 5.84
N ARG A 51 -9.23 0.94 6.41
CA ARG A 51 -8.30 0.31 7.36
C ARG A 51 -6.97 0.04 6.68
N ARG A 52 -6.08 1.04 6.69
CA ARG A 52 -4.69 0.90 6.23
C ARG A 52 -3.98 -0.05 7.17
N MET A 53 -3.21 -0.97 6.62
CA MET A 53 -2.49 -1.98 7.40
C MET A 53 -0.99 -1.81 7.16
N PRO A 54 -0.25 -1.21 8.10
CA PRO A 54 1.18 -1.00 7.96
C PRO A 54 1.93 -2.33 7.97
N ILE A 55 2.82 -2.50 7.01
CA ILE A 55 3.78 -3.60 6.92
C ILE A 55 5.15 -3.04 7.27
N GLN A 56 5.69 -3.45 8.40
CA GLN A 56 7.02 -3.09 8.82
C GLN A 56 7.93 -4.30 8.76
N GLN A 57 9.04 -4.18 8.04
CA GLN A 57 10.06 -5.22 7.91
C GLN A 57 11.46 -4.60 7.90
N SER A 58 12.44 -5.33 8.39
CA SER A 58 13.84 -4.92 8.33
C SER A 58 14.75 -6.07 7.94
N VAL A 59 15.92 -5.73 7.40
CA VAL A 59 16.99 -6.67 7.07
C VAL A 59 18.35 -5.99 7.29
N GLU A 60 19.31 -6.78 7.74
CA GLU A 60 20.72 -6.34 7.81
C GLU A 60 21.48 -6.92 6.62
N VAL A 61 22.18 -6.06 5.91
CA VAL A 61 22.99 -6.39 4.73
C VAL A 61 24.46 -6.12 5.00
N ALA A 62 25.34 -7.05 4.62
CA ALA A 62 26.78 -6.97 4.89
C ALA A 62 27.53 -6.11 3.83
N VAL A 63 26.98 -4.92 3.55
CA VAL A 63 27.57 -3.92 2.64
C VAL A 63 27.55 -2.52 3.28
N PRO A 64 28.43 -1.59 2.83
CA PRO A 64 28.36 -0.18 3.22
C PRO A 64 27.01 0.45 2.87
N VAL A 65 26.59 1.45 3.64
CA VAL A 65 25.31 2.14 3.41
C VAL A 65 25.22 2.80 2.03
N GLU A 66 26.35 3.29 1.52
CA GLU A 66 26.48 3.86 0.18
C GLU A 66 26.18 2.83 -0.91
N THR A 67 26.67 1.61 -0.74
CA THR A 67 26.44 0.49 -1.66
C THR A 67 24.97 0.07 -1.60
N ALA A 68 24.41 -0.13 -0.40
CA ALA A 68 23.01 -0.48 -0.22
C ALA A 68 22.09 0.58 -0.85
N TRP A 69 22.37 1.85 -0.60
CA TRP A 69 21.66 2.98 -1.20
C TRP A 69 21.75 2.99 -2.72
N LYS A 70 22.95 2.86 -3.28
CA LYS A 70 23.18 2.84 -4.74
C LYS A 70 22.39 1.72 -5.41
N LEU A 71 22.43 0.51 -4.85
CA LEU A 71 21.73 -0.66 -5.40
C LEU A 71 20.22 -0.52 -5.27
N TRP A 72 19.72 0.02 -4.16
CA TRP A 72 18.29 0.29 -3.99
C TRP A 72 17.75 1.33 -4.97
N ASN A 73 18.55 2.28 -5.41
CA ASN A 73 18.15 3.30 -6.38
C ASN A 73 18.21 2.85 -7.85
N LYS A 74 18.66 1.61 -8.11
CA LYS A 74 18.59 0.99 -9.44
C LYS A 74 17.23 0.33 -9.62
N TYR A 75 16.20 1.13 -9.91
CA TYR A 75 14.83 0.65 -10.02
C TYR A 75 14.67 -0.46 -11.06
N GLU A 76 15.41 -0.39 -12.17
CA GLU A 76 15.40 -1.37 -13.25
C GLU A 76 15.84 -2.77 -12.78
N ASP A 77 16.55 -2.84 -11.68
CA ASP A 77 17.01 -4.10 -11.07
C ASP A 77 16.00 -4.71 -10.08
N TYR A 78 14.90 -4.02 -9.76
CA TYR A 78 13.90 -4.49 -8.81
C TYR A 78 13.32 -5.86 -9.15
N PRO A 79 13.03 -6.21 -10.42
CA PRO A 79 12.55 -7.55 -10.76
C PRO A 79 13.52 -8.68 -10.38
N LYS A 80 14.83 -8.39 -10.21
CA LYS A 80 15.84 -9.37 -9.82
C LYS A 80 15.65 -9.88 -8.38
N PHE A 81 15.06 -9.06 -7.50
CA PHE A 81 14.85 -9.39 -6.10
C PHE A 81 13.40 -9.22 -5.61
N MET A 82 12.56 -8.44 -6.29
CA MET A 82 11.13 -8.31 -6.02
C MET A 82 10.34 -9.15 -7.03
N HIS A 83 10.09 -10.42 -6.72
CA HIS A 83 9.53 -11.39 -7.66
C HIS A 83 8.13 -11.08 -8.20
N ARG A 84 7.44 -10.12 -7.61
CA ARG A 84 6.11 -9.68 -8.09
C ARG A 84 6.19 -8.53 -9.07
N LEU A 85 7.33 -7.84 -9.14
CA LEU A 85 7.57 -6.80 -10.12
C LEU A 85 8.05 -7.43 -11.43
N GLU A 86 7.46 -6.99 -12.51
CA GLU A 86 7.87 -7.33 -13.88
C GLU A 86 8.78 -6.23 -14.44
N SER A 87 8.51 -4.98 -14.08
CA SER A 87 9.37 -3.84 -14.39
C SER A 87 9.23 -2.74 -13.34
N ALA A 88 10.29 -1.93 -13.22
CA ALA A 88 10.28 -0.67 -12.49
C ALA A 88 11.15 0.32 -13.26
N GLU A 89 10.56 1.37 -13.78
CA GLU A 89 11.21 2.32 -14.67
C GLU A 89 11.06 3.74 -14.13
N LYS A 90 12.17 4.45 -14.07
CA LYS A 90 12.16 5.86 -13.69
C LYS A 90 11.69 6.70 -14.85
N THR A 91 10.50 7.32 -14.73
CA THR A 91 9.92 8.18 -15.76
C THR A 91 10.47 9.59 -15.72
N ASP A 92 10.76 10.10 -14.51
CA ASP A 92 11.39 11.39 -14.27
C ASP A 92 12.14 11.41 -12.91
N PRO A 93 12.76 12.53 -12.48
CA PRO A 93 13.51 12.58 -11.21
C PRO A 93 12.70 12.19 -9.95
N LYS A 94 11.38 12.31 -10.00
CA LYS A 94 10.49 12.08 -8.86
C LYS A 94 9.50 10.94 -9.07
N HIS A 95 9.33 10.41 -10.27
CA HIS A 95 8.34 9.39 -10.56
C HIS A 95 8.98 8.08 -11.03
N VAL A 96 8.41 6.98 -10.57
CA VAL A 96 8.80 5.61 -10.94
C VAL A 96 7.54 4.85 -11.32
N GLN A 97 7.52 4.32 -12.53
CA GLN A 97 6.45 3.47 -13.04
C GLN A 97 6.76 2.01 -12.69
N PHE A 98 5.83 1.36 -12.03
CA PHE A 98 5.91 -0.05 -11.70
C PHE A 98 4.89 -0.87 -12.48
N THR A 99 5.29 -2.08 -12.85
CA THR A 99 4.38 -3.12 -13.35
C THR A 99 4.65 -4.40 -12.60
N GLY A 100 3.60 -5.09 -12.15
CA GLY A 100 3.77 -6.32 -11.42
C GLY A 100 2.50 -7.14 -11.29
N LYS A 101 2.62 -8.35 -10.74
CA LYS A 101 1.50 -9.25 -10.43
C LYS A 101 1.13 -9.15 -8.97
N ILE A 102 0.01 -8.50 -8.69
CA ILE A 102 -0.57 -8.37 -7.36
C ILE A 102 -1.80 -9.26 -7.28
N TRP A 103 -1.77 -10.26 -6.38
CA TRP A 103 -2.82 -11.31 -6.26
C TRP A 103 -3.16 -12.04 -7.57
N GLY A 104 -2.13 -12.28 -8.40
CA GLY A 104 -2.27 -12.97 -9.69
C GLY A 104 -2.76 -12.08 -10.85
N ILE A 105 -3.09 -10.82 -10.60
CA ILE A 105 -3.53 -9.86 -11.60
C ILE A 105 -2.37 -8.90 -11.92
N ARG A 106 -2.09 -8.73 -13.21
CA ARG A 106 -1.11 -7.72 -13.67
C ARG A 106 -1.67 -6.32 -13.44
N ARG A 107 -0.88 -5.48 -12.77
CA ARG A 107 -1.21 -4.09 -12.45
C ARG A 107 -0.02 -3.19 -12.72
N GLY A 108 -0.30 -2.00 -13.25
CA GLY A 108 0.62 -0.88 -13.27
C GLY A 108 0.25 0.11 -12.17
N TRP A 109 1.23 0.84 -11.65
CA TRP A 109 1.03 2.01 -10.79
C TRP A 109 2.21 2.94 -10.89
N GLU A 110 1.97 4.22 -10.67
CA GLU A 110 3.01 5.22 -10.58
C GLU A 110 3.23 5.63 -9.12
N ALA A 111 4.49 5.69 -8.72
CA ALA A 111 4.90 6.16 -7.41
C ALA A 111 5.70 7.45 -7.53
N LYS A 112 5.27 8.46 -6.78
CA LYS A 112 5.99 9.71 -6.61
C LYS A 112 6.90 9.64 -5.41
N ILE A 113 8.17 9.94 -5.59
CA ILE A 113 9.15 10.11 -4.52
C ILE A 113 8.86 11.43 -3.82
N THR A 114 8.41 11.36 -2.58
CA THR A 114 8.06 12.52 -1.75
C THR A 114 9.21 13.03 -0.91
N GLU A 115 10.13 12.12 -0.55
CA GLU A 115 11.36 12.46 0.18
C GLU A 115 12.51 11.58 -0.30
N LYS A 116 13.70 12.17 -0.45
CA LYS A 116 14.92 11.44 -0.78
C LYS A 116 16.13 12.12 -0.17
N ARG A 117 16.73 11.48 0.86
CA ARG A 117 17.99 11.91 1.46
C ARG A 117 19.02 10.82 1.27
N THR A 118 20.15 11.18 0.69
CA THR A 118 21.22 10.25 0.32
C THR A 118 21.71 9.44 1.51
N ASN A 119 21.75 8.11 1.37
CA ASN A 119 22.16 7.13 2.38
C ASN A 119 21.29 7.08 3.64
N GLU A 120 20.12 7.73 3.63
CA GLU A 120 19.24 7.82 4.80
C GLU A 120 17.81 7.32 4.51
N VAL A 121 17.09 7.96 3.60
CA VAL A 121 15.66 7.71 3.43
C VAL A 121 15.17 7.92 2.00
N ILE A 122 14.24 7.08 1.58
CA ILE A 122 13.39 7.29 0.42
C ILE A 122 11.94 7.09 0.87
N ALA A 123 11.10 8.09 0.67
CA ALA A 123 9.67 8.00 0.89
C ALA A 123 8.93 8.19 -0.43
N TRP A 124 7.79 7.52 -0.58
CA TRP A 124 6.95 7.62 -1.78
C TRP A 124 5.47 7.48 -1.45
N THR A 125 4.65 7.93 -2.37
CA THR A 125 3.21 7.69 -2.42
C THR A 125 2.80 7.35 -3.84
N SER A 126 1.85 6.45 -4.03
CA SER A 126 1.27 6.23 -5.36
C SER A 126 0.38 7.41 -5.74
N GLU A 127 0.45 7.84 -6.99
CA GLU A 127 -0.44 8.85 -7.58
C GLU A 127 -1.50 8.21 -8.47
N ASP A 128 -1.24 7.03 -9.01
CA ASP A 128 -2.17 6.29 -9.85
C ASP A 128 -2.08 4.77 -9.60
N GLY A 129 -3.15 4.05 -9.88
CA GLY A 129 -3.25 2.60 -9.84
C GLY A 129 -3.41 2.02 -8.45
N LEU A 130 -2.46 1.22 -7.97
CA LEU A 130 -2.51 0.60 -6.66
C LEU A 130 -2.14 1.60 -5.56
N GLU A 131 -3.11 1.97 -4.72
CA GLU A 131 -2.85 2.85 -3.57
C GLU A 131 -1.85 2.23 -2.61
N ASN A 132 -0.68 2.82 -2.54
CA ASN A 132 0.35 2.47 -1.58
C ASN A 132 1.19 3.71 -1.24
N SER A 133 1.73 3.72 -0.05
CA SER A 133 2.77 4.65 0.36
C SER A 133 3.80 3.92 1.20
N GLY A 134 5.01 4.43 1.26
CA GLY A 134 6.04 3.77 2.04
C GLY A 134 7.26 4.64 2.29
N VAL A 135 8.06 4.14 3.22
CA VAL A 135 9.35 4.72 3.57
C VAL A 135 10.35 3.57 3.70
N VAL A 136 11.49 3.71 3.07
CA VAL A 136 12.66 2.89 3.33
C VAL A 136 13.75 3.74 3.95
N THR A 137 14.32 3.27 5.05
CA THR A 137 15.43 3.93 5.74
C THR A 137 16.67 3.05 5.76
N PHE A 138 17.84 3.70 5.74
CA PHE A 138 19.14 3.05 5.71
C PHE A 138 19.92 3.49 6.93
N HIS A 139 20.31 2.54 7.77
CA HIS A 139 21.03 2.79 9.03
C HIS A 139 22.40 2.14 8.98
N ARG A 140 23.45 2.94 9.02
CA ARG A 140 24.82 2.43 9.13
C ARG A 140 25.02 1.81 10.51
N LEU A 141 25.24 0.50 10.58
CA LEU A 141 25.58 -0.21 11.81
C LEU A 141 27.08 -0.44 11.94
N GLY A 142 27.82 -0.41 10.83
CA GLY A 142 29.25 -0.59 10.77
C GLY A 142 29.83 -0.23 9.41
N PRO A 143 31.14 -0.36 9.21
CA PRO A 143 31.77 -0.03 7.92
C PRO A 143 31.20 -0.83 6.75
N ARG A 144 30.83 -2.10 7.00
CA ARG A 144 30.25 -3.04 6.01
C ARG A 144 28.98 -3.67 6.57
N LEU A 145 28.17 -2.93 7.29
CA LEU A 145 26.91 -3.42 7.82
C LEU A 145 25.89 -2.30 7.82
N THR A 146 24.79 -2.53 7.12
CA THR A 146 23.67 -1.59 6.98
C THR A 146 22.38 -2.29 7.34
N ARG A 147 21.54 -1.67 8.18
CA ARG A 147 20.16 -2.06 8.39
C ARG A 147 19.27 -1.27 7.45
N ILE A 148 18.40 -1.97 6.76
CA ILE A 148 17.35 -1.41 5.90
C ILE A 148 16.02 -1.69 6.57
N GLU A 149 15.23 -0.66 6.81
CA GLU A 149 13.88 -0.76 7.36
C GLU A 149 12.87 -0.26 6.32
N LEU A 150 11.87 -1.08 6.04
CA LEU A 150 10.80 -0.79 5.10
C LEU A 150 9.47 -0.74 5.85
N ASN A 151 8.85 0.43 5.83
CA ASN A 151 7.48 0.65 6.27
C ASN A 151 6.62 0.89 5.02
N LEU A 152 5.63 0.04 4.82
CA LEU A 152 4.76 0.05 3.66
C LEU A 152 3.31 0.07 4.11
N ASP A 153 2.55 1.02 3.62
CA ASP A 153 1.13 1.14 3.82
C ASP A 153 0.41 0.86 2.50
N ILE A 154 -0.45 -0.14 2.48
CA ILE A 154 -1.21 -0.55 1.30
C ILE A 154 -2.69 -0.47 1.64
N ALA A 155 -3.45 0.28 0.84
CA ALA A 155 -4.89 0.30 0.95
C ALA A 155 -5.48 -1.03 0.40
N PRO A 156 -6.16 -1.81 1.25
CA PRO A 156 -6.76 -3.06 0.79
C PRO A 156 -8.02 -2.77 -0.03
N HIS A 157 -8.08 -3.33 -1.24
CA HIS A 157 -9.26 -3.27 -2.08
C HIS A 157 -9.97 -4.63 -2.02
N GLY A 158 -11.18 -4.69 -1.45
CA GLY A 158 -12.02 -5.90 -1.47
C GLY A 158 -12.69 -6.27 -0.14
N PRO A 159 -13.45 -7.37 -0.08
CA PRO A 159 -14.15 -7.82 1.12
C PRO A 159 -13.18 -8.16 2.27
N ILE A 160 -13.53 -7.76 3.48
CA ILE A 160 -12.71 -7.84 4.71
C ILE A 160 -12.08 -9.21 4.95
N GLU A 161 -12.78 -10.30 4.65
CA GLU A 161 -12.27 -11.67 4.84
C GLU A 161 -11.12 -12.04 3.89
N LYS A 162 -11.14 -11.52 2.66
CA LYS A 162 -10.05 -11.70 1.68
C LYS A 162 -8.85 -10.82 2.02
N ILE A 163 -9.06 -9.68 2.68
CA ILE A 163 -8.05 -8.74 3.11
C ILE A 163 -7.11 -9.37 4.16
N GLY A 164 -7.64 -10.02 5.19
CA GLY A 164 -6.83 -10.62 6.26
C GLY A 164 -5.87 -11.72 5.78
N ARG A 165 -6.29 -12.54 4.81
CA ARG A 165 -5.41 -13.55 4.17
C ARG A 165 -4.39 -12.90 3.24
N GLY A 166 -4.80 -11.91 2.46
CA GLY A 166 -3.94 -11.15 1.56
C GLY A 166 -2.82 -10.43 2.30
N MET A 167 -3.09 -9.85 3.45
CA MET A 167 -2.12 -9.11 4.26
C MET A 167 -1.00 -9.99 4.82
N ARG A 168 -1.32 -11.18 5.38
CA ARG A 168 -0.28 -12.13 5.82
C ARG A 168 0.62 -12.56 4.66
N PHE A 169 0.03 -12.75 3.49
CA PHE A 169 0.77 -13.09 2.28
C PHE A 169 1.64 -11.93 1.83
N THR A 170 1.14 -10.68 1.85
CA THR A 170 1.90 -9.49 1.49
C THR A 170 3.06 -9.24 2.45
N LYS A 171 2.84 -9.37 3.77
CA LYS A 171 3.91 -9.25 4.78
C LYS A 171 5.03 -10.27 4.55
N ARG A 172 4.68 -11.54 4.28
CA ARG A 172 5.68 -12.59 3.97
C ARG A 172 6.44 -12.30 2.69
N ALA A 173 5.75 -11.76 1.67
CA ALA A 173 6.38 -11.42 0.41
C ALA A 173 7.36 -10.26 0.55
N VAL A 174 6.98 -9.18 1.21
CA VAL A 174 7.86 -8.04 1.50
C VAL A 174 9.10 -8.49 2.27
N ARG A 175 8.93 -9.35 3.29
CA ARG A 175 10.07 -9.94 3.99
C ARG A 175 10.98 -10.74 3.07
N ALA A 176 10.39 -11.59 2.21
CA ALA A 176 11.16 -12.39 1.27
C ALA A 176 11.88 -11.53 0.22
N ASP A 177 11.26 -10.44 -0.24
CA ASP A 177 11.88 -9.48 -1.16
C ASP A 177 13.07 -8.77 -0.52
N LEU A 178 12.98 -8.35 0.75
CA LEU A 178 14.11 -7.78 1.50
C LEU A 178 15.26 -8.79 1.67
N HIS A 179 14.97 -10.06 1.97
CA HIS A 179 16.02 -11.08 2.04
C HIS A 179 16.68 -11.35 0.69
N ARG A 180 15.94 -11.28 -0.41
CA ARG A 180 16.50 -11.37 -1.76
C ARG A 180 17.33 -10.14 -2.11
N PHE A 181 16.87 -8.94 -1.70
CA PHE A 181 17.69 -7.74 -1.81
C PHE A 181 19.00 -7.86 -1.04
N LYS A 182 18.98 -8.43 0.19
CA LYS A 182 20.21 -8.74 0.93
C LYS A 182 21.18 -9.57 0.10
N ALA A 183 20.73 -10.71 -0.42
CA ALA A 183 21.57 -11.57 -1.24
C ALA A 183 22.06 -10.83 -2.51
N TYR A 184 21.18 -10.09 -3.18
CA TYR A 184 21.54 -9.27 -4.33
C TYR A 184 22.59 -8.22 -4.00
N ALA A 185 22.46 -7.50 -2.90
CA ALA A 185 23.38 -6.46 -2.49
C ALA A 185 24.77 -7.03 -2.13
N GLU A 186 24.80 -8.12 -1.36
CA GLU A 186 26.04 -8.79 -0.95
C GLU A 186 26.79 -9.43 -2.12
N MET A 187 26.09 -9.86 -3.18
CA MET A 187 26.70 -10.39 -4.42
C MET A 187 27.19 -9.28 -5.37
N ASN A 188 26.67 -8.07 -5.27
CA ASN A 188 26.97 -6.95 -6.18
C ASN A 188 27.76 -5.83 -5.50
N GLU A 189 28.42 -6.11 -4.39
CA GLU A 189 29.24 -5.13 -3.67
C GLU A 189 30.55 -4.81 -4.39
N ALA A 190 30.95 -5.59 -5.38
CA ALA A 190 32.21 -5.44 -6.10
C ALA A 190 32.32 -4.15 -6.93
#